data_8ff953d997a7a20b73ae084ab8e495ea
#
_entry.id   8ff953d997a7a20b73ae084ab8e495ea
#
_cell.length_a   1.000
_cell.length_b   1.000
_cell.length_c   1.000
_cell.angle_alpha   90.00
_cell.angle_beta   90.00
_cell.angle_gamma   90.00
#
_symmetry.space_group_name_H-M   'P 1'
#
loop_
_entity.id
_entity.type
_entity.pdbx_description
1 polymer ?
#
loop_
_entity_poly.entity_id
_entity_poly.type
_entity_poly.pdbx_seq_one_letter_code
_entity_poly.pdbx_strand_id
1 'polypeptide(L)'
;MSQSFTTLFQGSFDGTTFTVTSPPNTAPFELVDNQDGIPDNVTGIGDDMFESGGGGIFELVGTIANVGVVGDLEGFGDYYLFTNDPNVELNDSFTVDTTSPYLYDVTCFAAGTQIAAPGGERAVETLEPGDRVLTPEGEATVTWVGRRTLHKLFTPAEKFAPVRVTA
;
A
#
# COMPACT_ATOMS: atom_id res chain seq x y z
N MET A 1 -0.19 8.19 -4.92
CA MET A 1 0.63 6.95 -4.77
C MET A 1 -0.22 5.73 -5.01
N SER A 2 0.36 4.54 -5.14
CA SER A 2 -0.43 3.33 -5.35
C SER A 2 0.01 2.21 -4.42
N GLN A 3 -0.93 1.35 -4.08
CA GLN A 3 -0.73 0.11 -3.32
C GLN A 3 -1.32 -1.05 -4.10
N SER A 4 -0.52 -2.12 -4.26
CA SER A 4 -0.96 -3.33 -4.94
C SER A 4 -1.52 -4.35 -3.95
N PHE A 5 -2.64 -4.96 -4.33
CA PHE A 5 -3.28 -6.06 -3.63
C PHE A 5 -3.47 -7.24 -4.57
N THR A 6 -3.45 -8.45 -4.03
CA THR A 6 -3.59 -9.69 -4.81
C THR A 6 -5.01 -10.24 -4.81
N THR A 7 -5.83 -9.82 -3.86
CA THR A 7 -7.14 -10.40 -3.63
C THR A 7 -8.15 -9.34 -3.21
N LEU A 8 -9.35 -9.44 -3.77
CA LEU A 8 -10.52 -8.62 -3.47
C LEU A 8 -11.67 -9.52 -3.01
N PHE A 9 -12.27 -9.19 -1.88
CA PHE A 9 -13.49 -9.83 -1.38
C PHE A 9 -14.62 -8.81 -1.30
N GLN A 10 -15.79 -9.16 -1.76
CA GLN A 10 -17.01 -8.42 -1.42
C GLN A 10 -17.51 -8.87 -0.06
N GLY A 11 -18.07 -7.94 0.72
CA GLY A 11 -18.57 -8.21 2.05
C GLY A 11 -19.67 -7.26 2.50
N SER A 12 -20.14 -7.48 3.72
CA SER A 12 -21.04 -6.56 4.42
C SER A 12 -20.27 -5.82 5.51
N PHE A 13 -20.63 -4.57 5.73
CA PHE A 13 -20.08 -3.73 6.79
C PHE A 13 -21.19 -3.11 7.63
N ASP A 14 -21.12 -3.24 8.96
CA ASP A 14 -22.14 -2.76 9.91
C ASP A 14 -21.75 -1.44 10.61
N GLY A 15 -20.68 -0.80 10.19
CA GLY A 15 -20.10 0.40 10.82
C GLY A 15 -18.91 0.10 11.74
N THR A 16 -18.67 -1.16 12.06
CA THR A 16 -17.54 -1.60 12.92
C THR A 16 -16.89 -2.90 12.44
N THR A 17 -17.67 -3.79 11.82
CA THR A 17 -17.24 -5.12 11.42
C THR A 17 -17.48 -5.34 9.94
N PHE A 18 -16.43 -5.74 9.22
CA PHE A 18 -16.54 -6.24 7.86
C PHE A 18 -16.62 -7.76 7.89
N THR A 19 -17.61 -8.32 7.18
CA THR A 19 -17.77 -9.77 7.03
C THR A 19 -17.70 -10.16 5.56
N VAL A 20 -16.82 -11.10 5.23
CA VAL A 20 -16.64 -11.60 3.87
C VAL A 20 -17.85 -12.40 3.43
N THR A 21 -18.52 -11.99 2.34
CA THR A 21 -19.74 -12.63 1.84
C THR A 21 -19.60 -13.25 0.45
N SER A 22 -18.48 -13.01 -0.25
CA SER A 22 -18.21 -13.57 -1.57
C SER A 22 -16.91 -14.37 -1.60
N PRO A 23 -16.76 -15.30 -2.54
CA PRO A 23 -15.47 -15.93 -2.80
C PRO A 23 -14.45 -14.88 -3.29
N PRO A 24 -13.13 -15.15 -3.15
CA PRO A 24 -12.10 -14.22 -3.58
C PRO A 24 -12.10 -13.99 -5.08
N ASN A 25 -11.93 -12.74 -5.48
CA ASN A 25 -11.47 -12.37 -6.80
C ASN A 25 -9.95 -12.16 -6.74
N THR A 26 -9.21 -13.00 -7.45
CA THR A 26 -7.74 -12.97 -7.47
C THR A 26 -7.25 -12.35 -8.76
N ALA A 27 -6.84 -11.10 -8.69
CA ALA A 27 -6.17 -10.37 -9.76
C ALA A 27 -5.25 -9.34 -9.11
N PRO A 28 -4.23 -8.82 -9.80
CA PRO A 28 -3.53 -7.66 -9.28
C PRO A 28 -4.46 -6.46 -9.29
N PHE A 29 -4.76 -5.92 -8.11
CA PHE A 29 -5.50 -4.69 -7.92
C PHE A 29 -4.53 -3.62 -7.46
N GLU A 30 -4.60 -2.45 -8.04
CA GLU A 30 -3.78 -1.31 -7.66
C GLU A 30 -4.68 -0.15 -7.26
N LEU A 31 -4.71 0.19 -5.98
CA LEU A 31 -5.40 1.37 -5.47
C LEU A 31 -4.48 2.58 -5.53
N VAL A 32 -4.97 3.66 -6.10
CA VAL A 32 -4.24 4.91 -6.28
C VAL A 32 -4.99 6.01 -5.54
N ASP A 33 -4.30 6.71 -4.65
CA ASP A 33 -4.75 7.95 -4.07
C ASP A 33 -4.52 9.10 -5.06
N ASN A 34 -5.56 9.86 -5.37
CA ASN A 34 -5.50 10.95 -6.34
C ASN A 34 -6.39 12.16 -6.01
N GLN A 35 -6.95 12.23 -4.80
CA GLN A 35 -8.03 13.18 -4.53
C GLN A 35 -7.58 14.58 -4.10
N ASP A 36 -6.53 14.72 -3.35
CA ASP A 36 -6.17 16.03 -2.79
C ASP A 36 -5.12 16.81 -3.60
N GLY A 37 -4.60 16.20 -4.67
CA GLY A 37 -3.54 16.80 -5.51
C GLY A 37 -2.19 16.90 -4.79
N ILE A 38 -2.07 16.35 -3.60
CA ILE A 38 -0.83 16.23 -2.84
C ILE A 38 -0.39 14.77 -2.95
N PRO A 39 0.67 14.44 -3.68
CA PRO A 39 1.19 13.08 -3.71
C PRO A 39 1.81 12.78 -2.33
N ASP A 40 0.99 12.41 -1.39
CA ASP A 40 1.47 11.84 -0.14
C ASP A 40 1.22 10.32 -0.11
N ASN A 41 1.44 9.67 1.01
CA ASN A 41 1.24 8.24 1.19
C ASN A 41 0.10 7.97 2.18
N VAL A 42 -0.87 8.86 2.23
CA VAL A 42 -1.97 8.81 3.19
C VAL A 42 -3.28 9.01 2.44
N THR A 43 -4.22 8.08 2.62
CA THR A 43 -5.62 8.28 2.24
C THR A 43 -6.44 8.41 3.52
N GLY A 44 -7.16 9.50 3.66
CA GLY A 44 -8.07 9.74 4.78
C GLY A 44 -9.33 8.88 4.70
N ILE A 45 -9.99 8.69 5.83
CA ILE A 45 -11.33 8.06 5.83
C ILE A 45 -12.30 8.97 5.07
N GLY A 46 -13.04 8.40 4.11
CA GLY A 46 -13.94 9.12 3.21
C GLY A 46 -13.29 9.69 1.96
N ASP A 47 -11.96 9.54 1.79
CA ASP A 47 -11.29 9.92 0.57
C ASP A 47 -11.42 8.83 -0.51
N ASP A 48 -11.46 9.25 -1.77
CA ASP A 48 -11.59 8.34 -2.90
C ASP A 48 -10.25 7.68 -3.26
N MET A 49 -10.29 6.39 -3.49
CA MET A 49 -9.22 5.58 -4.06
C MET A 49 -9.65 5.09 -5.45
N PHE A 50 -8.75 5.14 -6.42
CA PHE A 50 -9.02 4.64 -7.77
C PHE A 50 -8.34 3.30 -7.99
N GLU A 51 -9.08 2.34 -8.53
CA GLU A 51 -8.47 1.12 -9.05
C GLU A 51 -7.93 1.40 -10.45
N SER A 52 -6.61 1.26 -10.63
CA SER A 52 -5.88 1.69 -11.85
C SER A 52 -6.24 0.87 -13.09
N GLY A 53 -6.92 -0.25 -12.95
CA GLY A 53 -7.42 -1.10 -14.03
C GLY A 53 -8.78 -0.69 -14.60
N GLY A 54 -9.42 0.36 -14.05
CA GLY A 54 -10.77 0.79 -14.45
C GLY A 54 -11.89 0.05 -13.70
N GLY A 55 -11.60 -0.54 -12.56
CA GLY A 55 -12.55 -1.30 -11.74
C GLY A 55 -13.48 -0.46 -10.87
N GLY A 56 -13.25 0.84 -10.76
CA GLY A 56 -14.13 1.75 -10.03
C GLY A 56 -13.40 2.71 -9.10
N ILE A 57 -14.20 3.56 -8.46
CA ILE A 57 -13.79 4.48 -7.40
C ILE A 57 -14.29 3.89 -6.08
N PHE A 58 -13.41 3.80 -5.09
CA PHE A 58 -13.73 3.31 -3.76
C PHE A 58 -13.48 4.41 -2.74
N GLU A 59 -14.49 4.76 -1.96
CA GLU A 59 -14.32 5.61 -0.78
C GLU A 59 -13.68 4.79 0.35
N LEU A 60 -12.59 5.26 0.95
CA LEU A 60 -11.96 4.57 2.07
C LEU A 60 -12.87 4.54 3.29
N VAL A 61 -13.30 3.36 3.70
CA VAL A 61 -14.11 3.12 4.90
C VAL A 61 -13.23 2.90 6.12
N GLY A 62 -12.14 2.19 5.97
CA GLY A 62 -11.22 1.91 7.06
C GLY A 62 -10.20 0.84 6.76
N THR A 63 -9.43 0.50 7.79
CA THR A 63 -8.35 -0.48 7.70
C THR A 63 -8.56 -1.65 8.64
N ILE A 64 -8.04 -2.82 8.25
CA ILE A 64 -7.97 -4.01 9.10
C ILE A 64 -6.50 -4.33 9.32
N ALA A 65 -6.02 -4.22 10.57
CA ALA A 65 -4.61 -4.36 10.91
C ALA A 65 -4.02 -5.70 10.40
N ASN A 66 -2.93 -5.62 9.65
CA ASN A 66 -2.22 -6.73 9.01
C ASN A 66 -3.04 -7.54 7.99
N VAL A 67 -4.24 -7.11 7.64
CA VAL A 67 -5.11 -7.79 6.66
C VAL A 67 -5.28 -6.95 5.41
N GLY A 68 -5.80 -5.72 5.52
CA GLY A 68 -6.05 -4.93 4.34
C GLY A 68 -6.87 -3.66 4.56
N VAL A 69 -7.49 -3.22 3.49
CA VAL A 69 -8.24 -1.96 3.38
C VAL A 69 -9.68 -2.25 2.98
N VAL A 70 -10.63 -1.59 3.63
CA VAL A 70 -12.04 -1.66 3.26
C VAL A 70 -12.44 -0.38 2.53
N GLY A 71 -13.01 -0.54 1.34
CA GLY A 71 -13.56 0.53 0.53
C GLY A 71 -15.04 0.29 0.21
N ASP A 72 -15.79 1.38 0.07
CA ASP A 72 -17.16 1.40 -0.43
C ASP A 72 -17.15 1.81 -1.90
N LEU A 73 -17.65 0.97 -2.79
CA LEU A 73 -17.69 1.26 -4.22
C LEU A 73 -18.66 2.42 -4.49
N GLU A 74 -18.11 3.56 -4.92
CA GLU A 74 -18.86 4.76 -5.27
C GLU A 74 -19.84 5.29 -4.17
N GLY A 75 -19.63 4.88 -2.90
CA GLY A 75 -20.49 5.30 -1.78
C GLY A 75 -21.89 4.67 -1.77
N PHE A 76 -22.11 3.56 -2.50
CA PHE A 76 -23.41 2.89 -2.57
C PHE A 76 -23.68 1.85 -1.47
N GLY A 77 -22.72 1.62 -0.57
CA GLY A 77 -22.81 0.58 0.45
C GLY A 77 -22.43 -0.80 -0.07
N ASP A 78 -21.72 -0.85 -1.18
CA ASP A 78 -21.10 -2.06 -1.72
C ASP A 78 -19.65 -2.13 -1.24
N TYR A 79 -19.42 -2.88 -0.15
CA TYR A 79 -18.14 -2.91 0.54
C TYR A 79 -17.22 -4.00 0.02
N TYR A 80 -15.93 -3.64 -0.07
CA TYR A 80 -14.88 -4.51 -0.56
C TYR A 80 -13.64 -4.46 0.34
N LEU A 81 -13.06 -5.64 0.60
CA LEU A 81 -11.78 -5.79 1.27
C LEU A 81 -10.69 -6.06 0.23
N PHE A 82 -9.72 -5.17 0.15
CA PHE A 82 -8.48 -5.35 -0.60
C PHE A 82 -7.41 -5.90 0.33
N THR A 83 -6.85 -7.06 -0.01
CA THR A 83 -5.91 -7.75 0.88
C THR A 83 -4.80 -8.48 0.12
N ASN A 84 -3.65 -8.63 0.81
CA ASN A 84 -2.55 -9.52 0.44
C ASN A 84 -2.44 -10.72 1.41
N ASP A 85 -3.30 -10.80 2.41
CA ASP A 85 -3.32 -11.94 3.34
C ASP A 85 -3.97 -13.16 2.67
N PRO A 86 -3.22 -14.25 2.46
CA PRO A 86 -3.74 -15.45 1.82
C PRO A 86 -4.67 -16.28 2.72
N ASN A 87 -4.78 -15.93 4.01
CA ASN A 87 -5.57 -16.69 4.98
C ASN A 87 -7.00 -16.18 5.13
N VAL A 88 -7.37 -15.12 4.42
CA VAL A 88 -8.76 -14.60 4.45
C VAL A 88 -9.68 -15.56 3.72
N GLU A 89 -10.75 -15.98 4.38
CA GLU A 89 -11.72 -16.94 3.87
C GLU A 89 -13.16 -16.39 3.89
N LEU A 90 -14.05 -17.08 3.20
CA LEU A 90 -15.49 -16.80 3.19
C LEU A 90 -16.06 -16.93 4.60
N ASN A 91 -16.88 -15.95 5.02
CA ASN A 91 -17.49 -15.76 6.34
C ASN A 91 -16.53 -15.29 7.43
N ASP A 92 -15.28 -14.98 7.13
CA ASP A 92 -14.43 -14.29 8.08
C ASP A 92 -15.01 -12.92 8.43
N SER A 93 -14.79 -12.51 9.67
CA SER A 93 -15.24 -11.21 10.17
C SER A 93 -14.10 -10.49 10.87
N PHE A 94 -13.94 -9.21 10.55
CA PHE A 94 -12.83 -8.39 11.01
C PHE A 94 -13.35 -7.08 11.59
N THR A 95 -12.75 -6.64 12.71
CA THR A 95 -12.96 -5.29 13.20
C THR A 95 -12.22 -4.29 12.32
N VAL A 96 -12.93 -3.28 11.85
CA VAL A 96 -12.38 -2.22 10.97
C VAL A 96 -12.06 -0.99 11.82
N ASP A 97 -10.85 -0.48 11.69
CA ASP A 97 -10.51 0.84 12.21
C ASP A 97 -10.99 1.91 11.20
N THR A 98 -12.05 2.60 11.56
CA THR A 98 -12.68 3.67 10.78
C THR A 98 -12.18 5.06 11.19
N THR A 99 -11.12 5.16 11.97
CA THR A 99 -10.63 6.42 12.54
C THR A 99 -9.24 6.79 12.05
N SER A 100 -8.44 5.79 11.69
CA SER A 100 -7.08 6.00 11.25
C SER A 100 -7.00 6.03 9.71
N PRO A 101 -6.27 6.99 9.14
CA PRO A 101 -6.04 7.03 7.70
C PRO A 101 -5.23 5.81 7.25
N TYR A 102 -5.43 5.39 6.02
CA TYR A 102 -4.62 4.36 5.41
C TYR A 102 -3.25 4.92 5.01
N LEU A 103 -2.22 4.29 5.50
CA LEU A 103 -0.84 4.60 5.10
C LEU A 103 -0.40 3.57 4.05
N TYR A 104 -0.16 4.04 2.84
CA TYR A 104 0.46 3.20 1.82
C TYR A 104 1.84 2.73 2.30
N ASP A 105 2.08 1.43 2.26
CA ASP A 105 3.37 0.85 2.66
C ASP A 105 4.42 1.20 1.60
N VAL A 106 5.02 2.36 1.75
CA VAL A 106 6.14 2.79 0.91
C VAL A 106 7.41 2.21 1.51
N THR A 107 7.80 1.04 1.05
CA THR A 107 9.11 0.48 1.39
C THR A 107 10.19 1.41 0.83
N CYS A 108 10.76 2.25 1.70
CA CYS A 108 11.85 3.15 1.36
C CYS A 108 13.19 2.60 1.85
N PHE A 109 14.22 2.78 1.06
CA PHE A 109 15.59 2.50 1.46
C PHE A 109 16.24 3.76 2.05
N ALA A 110 16.95 3.60 3.16
CA ALA A 110 17.78 4.67 3.70
C ALA A 110 18.99 4.92 2.80
N ALA A 111 19.49 6.15 2.78
CA ALA A 111 20.74 6.47 2.08
C ALA A 111 21.87 5.54 2.58
N GLY A 112 22.70 5.06 1.66
CA GLY A 112 23.75 4.10 1.92
C GLY A 112 23.30 2.63 1.87
N THR A 113 22.01 2.33 1.68
CA THR A 113 21.57 0.95 1.44
C THR A 113 22.15 0.43 0.14
N GLN A 114 22.78 -0.74 0.20
CA GLN A 114 23.38 -1.37 -0.96
C GLN A 114 22.34 -2.19 -1.72
N ILE A 115 22.21 -1.91 -3.01
CA ILE A 115 21.32 -2.62 -3.94
C ILE A 115 22.19 -3.47 -4.86
N ALA A 116 21.86 -4.74 -4.97
CA ALA A 116 22.55 -5.66 -5.86
C ALA A 116 22.34 -5.25 -7.33
N ALA A 117 23.42 -5.16 -8.09
CA ALA A 117 23.41 -4.80 -9.51
C ALA A 117 24.38 -5.69 -10.31
N PRO A 118 24.27 -5.77 -11.68
CA PRO A 118 25.14 -6.61 -12.52
C PRO A 118 26.58 -6.16 -12.48
N GLY A 119 27.22 -5.75 -11.67
CA GLY A 119 28.63 -5.29 -11.54
C GLY A 119 29.06 -5.16 -10.10
N GLY A 120 28.19 -5.59 -9.17
CA GLY A 120 28.38 -5.45 -7.74
C GLY A 120 27.32 -4.57 -7.09
N GLU A 121 27.41 -4.40 -5.78
CA GLU A 121 26.48 -3.56 -5.04
C GLU A 121 26.66 -2.07 -5.34
N ARG A 122 25.54 -1.34 -5.38
CA ARG A 122 25.49 0.11 -5.57
C ARG A 122 24.66 0.76 -4.47
N ALA A 123 25.09 1.90 -3.96
CA ALA A 123 24.30 2.66 -3.00
C ALA A 123 22.99 3.17 -3.66
N VAL A 124 21.86 2.99 -2.98
CA VAL A 124 20.53 3.29 -3.53
C VAL A 124 20.39 4.73 -4.02
N GLU A 125 21.05 5.68 -3.37
CA GLU A 125 21.06 7.08 -3.78
C GLU A 125 21.80 7.37 -5.09
N THR A 126 22.58 6.40 -5.61
CA THR A 126 23.31 6.52 -6.87
C THR A 126 22.56 5.89 -8.05
N LEU A 127 21.43 5.26 -7.81
CA LEU A 127 20.60 4.67 -8.86
C LEU A 127 19.88 5.75 -9.65
N GLU A 128 19.78 5.53 -10.96
CA GLU A 128 19.06 6.39 -11.90
C GLU A 128 18.10 5.54 -12.76
N PRO A 129 17.03 6.13 -13.32
CA PRO A 129 16.20 5.45 -14.31
C PRO A 129 17.04 4.93 -15.49
N GLY A 130 16.85 3.65 -15.81
CA GLY A 130 17.65 2.94 -16.83
C GLY A 130 18.75 2.05 -16.26
N ASP A 131 19.14 2.23 -14.99
CA ASP A 131 20.07 1.32 -14.32
C ASP A 131 19.49 -0.10 -14.18
N ARG A 132 20.35 -1.10 -14.10
CA ARG A 132 19.96 -2.49 -13.90
C ARG A 132 20.25 -2.93 -12.46
N VAL A 133 19.29 -3.61 -11.85
CA VAL A 133 19.37 -4.16 -10.50
C VAL A 133 19.02 -5.65 -10.52
N LEU A 134 19.48 -6.38 -9.51
CA LEU A 134 19.18 -7.80 -9.35
C LEU A 134 18.04 -7.94 -8.33
N THR A 135 16.98 -8.62 -8.74
CA THR A 135 15.82 -8.98 -7.90
C THR A 135 15.74 -10.50 -7.73
N PRO A 136 14.93 -11.01 -6.81
CA PRO A 136 14.68 -12.46 -6.70
C PRO A 136 14.16 -13.09 -8.00
N GLU A 137 13.43 -12.32 -8.82
CA GLU A 137 12.87 -12.76 -10.11
C GLU A 137 13.88 -12.63 -11.26
N GLY A 138 15.03 -12.04 -11.02
CA GLY A 138 16.09 -11.83 -12.02
C GLY A 138 16.51 -10.38 -12.15
N GLU A 139 17.12 -10.07 -13.30
CA GLU A 139 17.61 -8.72 -13.58
C GLU A 139 16.45 -7.81 -14.02
N ALA A 140 16.31 -6.65 -13.37
CA ALA A 140 15.28 -5.67 -13.65
C ALA A 140 15.86 -4.30 -13.97
N THR A 141 15.12 -3.48 -14.73
CA THR A 141 15.53 -2.11 -15.05
C THR A 141 14.81 -1.13 -14.12
N VAL A 142 15.54 -0.21 -13.53
CA VAL A 142 14.98 0.89 -12.74
C VAL A 142 14.19 1.80 -13.67
N THR A 143 12.89 1.89 -13.48
CA THR A 143 12.01 2.74 -14.31
C THR A 143 11.85 4.14 -13.72
N TRP A 144 11.92 4.25 -12.40
CA TRP A 144 11.73 5.50 -11.68
C TRP A 144 12.49 5.49 -10.35
N VAL A 145 12.91 6.67 -9.86
CA VAL A 145 13.55 6.85 -8.56
C VAL A 145 12.89 8.02 -7.84
N GLY A 146 12.19 7.74 -6.74
CA GLY A 146 11.64 8.72 -5.82
C GLY A 146 12.62 9.04 -4.69
N ARG A 147 12.69 10.30 -4.26
CA ARG A 147 13.50 10.72 -3.13
C ARG A 147 12.69 11.60 -2.19
N ARG A 148 12.74 11.28 -0.89
CA ARG A 148 12.12 12.09 0.17
C ARG A 148 13.19 12.50 1.18
N THR A 149 13.26 13.79 1.48
CA THR A 149 14.13 14.33 2.53
C THR A 149 13.32 14.53 3.80
N LEU A 150 13.71 13.88 4.89
CA LEU A 150 13.11 14.07 6.21
C LEU A 150 13.90 15.11 6.98
N HIS A 151 13.26 16.23 7.34
CA HIS A 151 13.87 17.27 8.15
C HIS A 151 13.69 16.96 9.64
N LYS A 152 14.77 16.63 10.34
CA LYS A 152 14.76 16.24 11.76
C LYS A 152 14.10 17.26 12.70
N LEU A 153 14.05 18.55 12.31
CA LEU A 153 13.44 19.60 13.11
C LEU A 153 11.91 19.59 13.13
N PHE A 154 11.28 18.95 12.12
CA PHE A 154 9.81 19.00 11.93
C PHE A 154 9.16 17.61 11.95
N THR A 155 9.96 16.55 12.00
CA THR A 155 9.45 15.18 11.90
C THR A 155 9.83 14.41 13.18
N PRO A 156 8.89 13.85 13.94
CA PRO A 156 9.20 13.04 15.11
C PRO A 156 10.06 11.84 14.69
N ALA A 157 11.26 11.74 15.26
CA ALA A 157 12.22 10.70 14.93
C ALA A 157 11.64 9.28 15.12
N GLU A 158 10.76 9.11 16.10
CA GLU A 158 10.11 7.85 16.47
C GLU A 158 9.25 7.26 15.34
N LYS A 159 8.71 8.11 14.46
CA LYS A 159 7.85 7.65 13.34
C LYS A 159 8.62 7.31 12.07
N PHE A 160 9.84 7.82 11.90
CA PHE A 160 10.52 7.78 10.60
C PHE A 160 12.01 7.42 10.67
N ALA A 161 12.57 7.26 11.87
CA ALA A 161 13.96 6.86 11.99
C ALA A 161 14.11 5.35 11.68
N PRO A 162 14.98 4.98 10.75
CA PRO A 162 15.26 3.57 10.51
C PRO A 162 15.90 2.93 11.76
N VAL A 163 15.42 1.75 12.12
CA VAL A 163 15.94 0.97 13.23
C VAL A 163 17.04 0.04 12.70
N ARG A 164 18.23 0.12 13.28
CA ARG A 164 19.30 -0.84 12.98
C ARG A 164 19.06 -2.13 13.78
N VAL A 165 18.84 -3.23 13.07
CA VAL A 165 18.87 -4.57 13.65
C VAL A 165 20.30 -5.09 13.52
N THR A 166 20.97 -5.35 14.65
CA THR A 166 22.27 -6.03 14.68
C THR A 166 22.03 -7.50 14.99
N ALA A 167 22.64 -8.38 14.19
CA ALA A 167 22.64 -9.82 14.43
C ALA A 167 23.50 -10.16 15.65
#